data_1b9d93f4b3da784baa5fdb07e8b03a2f
#
_entry.id   1b9d93f4b3da784baa5fdb07e8b03a2f
#
_cell.length_a   1.000
_cell.length_b   1.000
_cell.length_c   1.000
_cell.angle_alpha   90.00
_cell.angle_beta   90.00
_cell.angle_gamma   90.00
#
_symmetry.space_group_name_H-M   'P 1'
#
loop_
_entity.id
_entity.type
_entity.pdbx_description
1 polymer ?
#
loop_
_entity_poly.entity_id
_entity_poly.type
_entity_poly.pdbx_seq_one_letter_code
_entity_poly.pdbx_strand_id
1 'polypeptide(L)' 'MSTETAQLWICESCGFIYDPAEGDPDGGIPPGTAFTDIPDDWYCPVCGARKADFSPYEG' A
#
# COMPACT_ATOMS: atom_id res chain seq x y z
N MET A 1 -0.77 -9.17 18.12
CA MET A 1 -0.63 -9.33 17.70
C MET A 1 -0.40 -9.48 16.63
N SER A 2 -0.02 -9.86 16.14
CA SER A 2 0.17 -10.11 15.22
C SER A 2 -0.02 -9.45 14.14
N THR A 3 0.32 -8.57 13.91
CA THR A 3 0.00 -7.70 12.88
C THR A 3 1.12 -7.51 11.95
N GLU A 4 2.12 -8.31 12.07
CA GLU A 4 3.25 -8.16 11.22
C GLU A 4 2.88 -8.38 9.77
N THR A 5 1.83 -9.14 9.48
CA THR A 5 1.44 -9.32 8.10
C THR A 5 0.69 -8.14 7.57
N ALA A 6 0.35 -7.18 8.42
CA ALA A 6 -0.41 -6.02 8.00
C ALA A 6 0.45 -4.77 8.05
N GLN A 7 1.69 -4.86 7.62
CA GLN A 7 2.56 -3.70 7.57
C GLN A 7 1.94 -2.61 6.71
N LEU A 8 1.70 -1.45 7.31
CA LEU A 8 1.17 -0.32 6.58
C LEU A 8 2.28 0.36 5.78
N TRP A 9 1.90 1.02 4.70
CA TRP A 9 2.84 1.74 3.87
C TRP A 9 2.27 3.11 3.55
N ILE A 10 3.10 4.13 3.57
CA ILE A 10 2.66 5.49 3.32
C ILE A 10 3.28 6.02 2.04
N CYS A 11 2.46 6.67 1.24
CA CYS A 11 2.93 7.37 0.06
C CYS A 11 3.59 8.66 0.51
N GLU A 12 4.87 8.81 0.23
CA GLU A 12 5.60 9.99 0.70
C GLU A 12 5.28 11.23 -0.11
N SER A 13 4.54 11.07 -1.18
CA SER A 13 4.18 12.19 -2.03
C SER A 13 2.88 12.86 -1.56
N CYS A 14 1.88 12.06 -1.15
CA CYS A 14 0.58 12.63 -0.79
C CYS A 14 0.08 12.19 0.58
N GLY A 15 0.74 11.22 1.22
CA GLY A 15 0.33 10.77 2.54
C GLY A 15 -0.70 9.66 2.56
N PHE A 16 -1.03 9.09 1.39
CA PHE A 16 -1.96 7.96 1.33
C PHE A 16 -1.38 6.76 2.06
N ILE A 17 -2.21 6.10 2.87
CA ILE A 17 -1.78 4.92 3.62
C ILE A 17 -2.34 3.68 2.93
N TYR A 18 -1.46 2.77 2.53
CA TYR A 18 -1.89 1.48 2.02
C TYR A 18 -2.01 0.51 3.19
N ASP A 19 -3.20 -0.03 3.38
CA ASP A 19 -3.46 -1.00 4.44
C ASP A 19 -3.67 -2.37 3.78
N PRO A 20 -2.76 -3.32 3.98
CA PRO A 20 -2.91 -4.63 3.34
C PRO A 20 -4.23 -5.32 3.67
N ALA A 21 -4.77 -5.07 4.86
CA ALA A 21 -6.03 -5.70 5.25
C ALA A 21 -7.18 -5.22 4.37
N GLU A 22 -7.07 -4.03 3.81
CA GLU A 22 -8.13 -3.46 2.97
C GLU A 22 -7.81 -3.57 1.49
N GLY A 23 -6.54 -3.62 1.15
CA GLY A 23 -6.13 -3.67 -0.24
C GLY A 23 -6.45 -2.38 -0.97
N ASP A 24 -6.54 -2.48 -2.29
CA ASP A 24 -6.92 -1.35 -3.14
C ASP A 24 -7.79 -1.90 -4.26
N PRO A 25 -9.06 -2.21 -3.97
CA PRO A 25 -9.92 -2.84 -4.97
C PRO A 25 -10.05 -2.00 -6.24
N ASP A 26 -10.05 -0.68 -6.13
CA ASP A 26 -10.14 0.18 -7.30
C ASP A 26 -8.93 0.03 -8.20
N GLY A 27 -7.80 -0.31 -7.64
CA GLY A 27 -6.58 -0.54 -8.41
C GLY A 27 -6.35 -2.00 -8.72
N GLY A 28 -7.31 -2.87 -8.40
CA GLY A 28 -7.18 -4.28 -8.68
C GLY A 28 -6.42 -5.07 -7.64
N ILE A 29 -6.24 -4.51 -6.44
CA ILE A 29 -5.51 -5.18 -5.37
C ILE A 29 -6.51 -5.69 -4.34
N PRO A 30 -6.69 -7.01 -4.23
CA PRO A 30 -7.68 -7.54 -3.29
C PRO A 30 -7.22 -7.38 -1.84
N PRO A 31 -8.19 -7.31 -0.90
CA PRO A 31 -7.84 -7.28 0.52
C PRO A 31 -6.96 -8.48 0.89
N GLY A 32 -6.02 -8.23 1.77
CA GLY A 32 -5.11 -9.29 2.21
C GLY A 32 -3.83 -9.35 1.40
N THR A 33 -3.61 -8.43 0.48
CA THR A 33 -2.40 -8.42 -0.33
C THR A 33 -1.32 -7.58 0.35
N ALA A 34 -0.18 -8.19 0.62
CA ALA A 34 0.95 -7.45 1.18
C ALA A 34 1.46 -6.46 0.14
N PHE A 35 1.98 -5.34 0.62
CA PHE A 35 2.47 -4.31 -0.30
C PHE A 35 3.54 -4.87 -1.25
N THR A 36 4.39 -5.75 -0.73
CA THR A 36 5.47 -6.32 -1.53
C THR A 36 4.95 -7.27 -2.60
N ASP A 37 3.70 -7.72 -2.49
CA ASP A 37 3.09 -8.59 -3.49
C ASP A 37 2.34 -7.82 -4.57
N ILE A 38 2.23 -6.51 -4.43
CA ILE A 38 1.57 -5.68 -5.42
C ILE A 38 2.46 -5.59 -6.66
N PRO A 39 1.88 -5.69 -7.87
CA PRO A 39 2.68 -5.55 -9.09
C PRO A 39 3.41 -4.22 -9.14
N ASP A 40 4.56 -4.21 -9.79
CA ASP A 40 5.38 -3.00 -9.84
C ASP A 40 4.74 -1.88 -10.65
N ASP A 41 3.77 -2.19 -11.48
CA ASP A 41 3.11 -1.16 -12.28
C ASP A 41 1.93 -0.53 -11.56
N TRP A 42 1.67 -0.92 -10.32
CA TRP A 42 0.66 -0.27 -9.51
C TRP A 42 1.18 1.08 -9.02
N TYR A 43 0.28 2.01 -8.86
CA TYR A 43 0.65 3.33 -8.35
C TYR A 43 -0.41 3.83 -7.39
N CYS A 44 -0.05 4.90 -6.67
CA CYS A 44 -0.91 5.46 -5.65
C CYS A 44 -2.24 5.90 -6.26
N PRO A 45 -3.37 5.46 -5.69
CA PRO A 45 -4.68 5.83 -6.26
C PRO A 45 -5.04 7.29 -6.03
N VAL A 46 -4.29 8.00 -5.20
CA VAL A 46 -4.58 9.39 -4.89
C VAL A 46 -3.76 10.33 -5.76
N CYS A 47 -2.45 10.09 -5.85
CA CYS A 47 -1.58 11.05 -6.53
C CYS A 47 -0.81 10.43 -7.71
N GLY A 48 -0.89 9.11 -7.89
CA GLY A 48 -0.20 8.46 -8.99
C GLY A 48 1.28 8.18 -8.74
N ALA A 49 1.76 8.35 -7.53
CA ALA A 49 3.15 8.04 -7.22
C ALA A 49 3.40 6.55 -7.37
N ARG A 50 4.65 6.19 -7.63
CA ARG A 50 5.01 4.80 -7.82
C ARG A 50 5.23 4.10 -6.49
N LYS A 51 5.31 2.76 -6.53
CA LYS A 51 5.59 2.00 -5.33
C LYS A 51 6.88 2.44 -4.65
N ALA A 52 7.86 2.86 -5.44
CA ALA A 52 9.14 3.29 -4.88
C ALA A 52 9.01 4.52 -3.99
N ASP A 53 7.91 5.25 -4.12
CA ASP A 53 7.67 6.43 -3.29
C ASP A 53 6.96 6.10 -1.99
N PHE A 54 6.74 4.83 -1.70
CA PHE A 54 6.11 4.41 -0.47
C PHE A 54 7.17 3.95 0.52
N SER A 55 6.89 4.15 1.80
CA SER A 55 7.77 3.71 2.89
C SER A 55 6.95 2.97 3.94
N PRO A 56 7.57 2.06 4.68
CA PRO A 56 6.85 1.40 5.78
C PRO A 56 6.34 2.43 6.77
N TYR A 57 5.11 2.25 7.20
CA TYR A 57 4.46 3.20 8.10
C TYR A 57 3.98 2.42 9.32
N GLU A 58 4.30 2.93 10.49
CA GLU A 58 3.97 2.21 11.71
C GLU A 58 2.88 2.89 12.52
N GLY A 59 2.20 3.81 11.94
CA GLY A 59 1.10 4.44 12.60
C GLY A 59 1.48 5.38 13.68
#